data_29cbaf704892752345b6416c2119ac34
#
_entry.id   29cbaf704892752345b6416c2119ac34
#
_cell.length_a   1.000
_cell.length_b   1.000
_cell.length_c   1.000
_cell.angle_alpha   90.00
_cell.angle_beta   90.00
_cell.angle_gamma   90.00
#
_symmetry.space_group_name_H-M   'P 1'
#
loop_
_entity.id
_entity.type
_entity.pdbx_description
1 polymer ?
#
loop_
_entity_poly.entity_id
_entity_poly.type
_entity_poly.pdbx_seq_one_letter_code
_entity_poly.pdbx_strand_id
1 'polypeptide(L)'
;MKLGDDFWKNEEKLTTSENIDLEAPFTEEEIKAAVFDSHSDGAPGPDGLPFLFYQNFWEVIKKDLMALFSSLDKEEINLARLNYATVVLILKEPNAINLKKFRSISLLNCSFKIFSKALNNRLIKVCDRLIAPNQTDFIEGRFILERVGAAHEIIHEVLRNKENGII
;
A
#
# COMPACT_ATOMS: atom_id res chain seq x y z
N MET A 1 -22.92 -5.63 16.10
CA MET A 1 -22.57 -7.03 16.30
C MET A 1 -21.17 -7.04 16.92
N LYS A 2 -20.98 -7.52 18.15
CA LYS A 2 -19.63 -7.70 18.71
C LYS A 2 -19.14 -9.07 18.24
N LEU A 3 -18.02 -9.09 17.51
CA LEU A 3 -17.32 -10.33 17.20
C LEU A 3 -16.83 -10.96 18.52
N GLY A 4 -17.11 -12.25 18.73
CA GLY A 4 -16.65 -12.95 19.93
C GLY A 4 -15.13 -13.13 19.90
N ASP A 5 -14.53 -13.30 21.09
CA ASP A 5 -13.07 -13.50 21.24
C ASP A 5 -12.56 -14.75 20.49
N ASP A 6 -13.47 -15.67 20.14
CA ASP A 6 -13.14 -16.89 19.38
C ASP A 6 -12.95 -16.65 17.87
N PHE A 7 -13.41 -15.51 17.35
CA PHE A 7 -13.26 -15.17 15.93
C PHE A 7 -11.79 -15.10 15.50
N TRP A 8 -10.92 -14.63 16.39
CA TRP A 8 -9.48 -14.41 16.12
C TRP A 8 -8.59 -15.61 16.51
N LYS A 9 -9.14 -16.68 17.07
CA LYS A 9 -8.34 -17.81 17.60
C LYS A 9 -7.66 -18.66 16.54
N ASN A 10 -8.18 -18.67 15.31
CA ASN A 10 -7.69 -19.51 14.21
C ASN A 10 -6.91 -18.72 13.14
N GLU A 11 -6.58 -17.45 13.40
CA GLU A 11 -5.82 -16.65 12.45
C GLU A 11 -4.32 -16.92 12.59
N GLU A 12 -3.67 -17.04 11.45
CA GLU A 12 -2.21 -17.07 11.40
C GLU A 12 -1.64 -15.77 11.96
N LYS A 13 -0.61 -15.90 12.80
CA LYS A 13 0.06 -14.77 13.44
C LYS A 13 1.50 -14.67 12.95
N LEU A 14 2.08 -13.49 13.11
CA LEU A 14 3.51 -13.31 12.92
C LEU A 14 4.29 -14.24 13.87
N THR A 15 5.31 -14.89 13.34
CA THR A 15 6.29 -15.57 14.15
C THR A 15 7.20 -14.55 14.85
N THR A 16 7.87 -14.99 15.92
CA THR A 16 8.84 -14.11 16.63
C THR A 16 9.96 -13.62 15.70
N SER A 17 10.43 -14.47 14.77
CA SER A 17 11.45 -14.09 13.80
C SER A 17 10.95 -13.01 12.83
N GLU A 18 9.74 -13.20 12.28
CA GLU A 18 9.13 -12.22 11.36
C GLU A 18 8.90 -10.87 12.03
N ASN A 19 8.49 -10.90 13.31
CA ASN A 19 8.31 -9.66 14.07
C ASN A 19 9.64 -8.91 14.25
N ILE A 20 10.72 -9.62 14.60
CA ILE A 20 12.07 -9.05 14.68
C ILE A 20 12.50 -8.44 13.34
N ASP A 21 12.27 -9.14 12.23
CA ASP A 21 12.63 -8.66 10.89
C ASP A 21 11.81 -7.42 10.49
N LEU A 22 10.53 -7.36 10.84
CA LEU A 22 9.67 -6.21 10.57
C LEU A 22 10.04 -4.98 11.41
N GLU A 23 10.43 -5.19 12.68
CA GLU A 23 10.81 -4.13 13.61
C GLU A 23 12.28 -3.67 13.44
N ALA A 24 13.09 -4.42 12.68
CA ALA A 24 14.50 -4.07 12.49
C ALA A 24 14.67 -2.68 11.83
N PRO A 25 15.69 -1.90 12.17
CA PRO A 25 15.99 -0.64 11.48
C PRO A 25 16.16 -0.85 9.98
N PHE A 26 15.78 0.14 9.17
CA PHE A 26 15.93 0.06 7.71
C PHE A 26 17.40 0.14 7.30
N THR A 27 17.80 -0.73 6.37
CA THR A 27 19.14 -0.73 5.80
C THR A 27 19.24 0.19 4.57
N GLU A 28 20.47 0.57 4.19
CA GLU A 28 20.72 1.36 2.97
C GLU A 28 20.21 0.62 1.73
N GLU A 29 20.37 -0.69 1.69
CA GLU A 29 19.95 -1.54 0.58
C GLU A 29 18.41 -1.53 0.41
N GLU A 30 17.66 -1.60 1.50
CA GLU A 30 16.19 -1.55 1.47
C GLU A 30 15.68 -0.19 0.98
N ILE A 31 16.28 0.89 1.46
CA ILE A 31 15.92 2.25 1.04
C ILE A 31 16.30 2.46 -0.42
N LYS A 32 17.49 1.99 -0.84
CA LYS A 32 17.94 2.05 -2.22
C LYS A 32 16.99 1.28 -3.15
N ALA A 33 16.63 0.06 -2.77
CA ALA A 33 15.66 -0.73 -3.53
C ALA A 33 14.33 0.01 -3.68
N ALA A 34 13.78 0.60 -2.60
CA ALA A 34 12.55 1.38 -2.66
C ALA A 34 12.63 2.59 -3.61
N VAL A 35 13.82 3.22 -3.72
CA VAL A 35 14.04 4.34 -4.66
C VAL A 35 14.10 3.84 -6.11
N PHE A 36 14.89 2.79 -6.38
CA PHE A 36 15.19 2.35 -7.74
C PHE A 36 14.09 1.48 -8.36
N ASP A 37 13.29 0.79 -7.54
CA ASP A 37 12.11 0.04 -7.98
C ASP A 37 10.90 0.94 -8.25
N SER A 38 11.01 2.24 -7.97
CA SER A 38 9.94 3.21 -8.22
C SER A 38 10.04 3.84 -9.60
N HIS A 39 8.89 4.13 -10.20
CA HIS A 39 8.85 4.76 -11.53
C HIS A 39 9.43 6.17 -11.49
N SER A 40 10.45 6.43 -12.32
CA SER A 40 11.14 7.72 -12.44
C SER A 40 10.21 8.87 -12.82
N ASP A 41 9.23 8.62 -13.69
CA ASP A 41 8.33 9.60 -14.30
C ASP A 41 7.08 9.89 -13.46
N GLY A 42 7.01 9.36 -12.23
CA GLY A 42 5.90 9.61 -11.32
C GLY A 42 5.79 11.09 -10.94
N ALA A 43 4.56 11.63 -10.94
CA ALA A 43 4.30 13.01 -10.54
C ALA A 43 4.84 13.27 -9.11
N PRO A 44 5.62 14.37 -8.93
CA PRO A 44 6.16 14.75 -7.64
C PRO A 44 5.05 15.24 -6.70
N GLY A 45 5.37 15.32 -5.42
CA GLY A 45 4.55 16.00 -4.43
C GLY A 45 4.78 17.51 -4.40
N PRO A 46 4.32 18.17 -3.33
CA PRO A 46 4.47 19.62 -3.15
C PRO A 46 5.92 20.13 -3.15
N ASP A 47 6.90 19.26 -2.84
CA ASP A 47 8.34 19.57 -2.87
C ASP A 47 8.90 19.67 -4.29
N GLY A 48 8.16 19.22 -5.31
CA GLY A 48 8.57 19.24 -6.72
C GLY A 48 9.68 18.23 -7.06
N LEU A 49 10.06 17.32 -6.15
CA LEU A 49 11.14 16.36 -6.35
C LEU A 49 10.58 15.00 -6.84
N PRO A 50 10.77 14.62 -8.13
CA PRO A 50 10.35 13.32 -8.65
C PRO A 50 11.31 12.20 -8.21
N PHE A 51 10.92 10.93 -8.41
CA PHE A 51 11.81 9.78 -8.15
C PHE A 51 13.11 9.85 -8.96
N LEU A 52 13.06 10.38 -10.19
CA LEU A 52 14.25 10.61 -11.02
C LEU A 52 15.33 11.42 -10.29
N PHE A 53 14.93 12.42 -9.49
CA PHE A 53 15.86 13.18 -8.66
C PHE A 53 16.57 12.27 -7.65
N TYR A 54 15.82 11.45 -6.92
CA TYR A 54 16.37 10.54 -5.90
C TYR A 54 17.29 9.47 -6.52
N GLN A 55 16.94 8.98 -7.70
CA GLN A 55 17.74 8.01 -8.45
C GLN A 55 19.05 8.62 -8.95
N ASN A 56 19.01 9.80 -9.56
CA ASN A 56 20.19 10.43 -10.14
C ASN A 56 21.15 10.99 -9.07
N PHE A 57 20.63 11.46 -7.95
CA PHE A 57 21.41 12.05 -6.87
C PHE A 57 21.58 11.13 -5.67
N TRP A 58 21.41 9.82 -5.83
CA TRP A 58 21.48 8.84 -4.74
C TRP A 58 22.71 9.00 -3.86
N GLU A 59 23.89 9.07 -4.44
CA GLU A 59 25.16 9.16 -3.68
C GLU A 59 25.26 10.43 -2.84
N VAL A 60 24.54 11.48 -3.20
CA VAL A 60 24.49 12.74 -2.48
C VAL A 60 23.50 12.66 -1.32
N ILE A 61 22.27 12.17 -1.59
CA ILE A 61 21.13 12.27 -0.67
C ILE A 61 20.97 11.05 0.24
N LYS A 62 21.64 9.93 -0.04
CA LYS A 62 21.44 8.68 0.72
C LYS A 62 21.64 8.86 2.24
N LYS A 63 22.60 9.68 2.68
CA LYS A 63 22.83 9.93 4.09
C LYS A 63 21.66 10.67 4.75
N ASP A 64 21.06 11.62 4.04
CA ASP A 64 19.92 12.39 4.53
C ASP A 64 18.67 11.50 4.58
N LEU A 65 18.47 10.62 3.57
CA LEU A 65 17.40 9.62 3.59
C LEU A 65 17.57 8.65 4.76
N MET A 66 18.77 8.11 4.98
CA MET A 66 19.06 7.23 6.11
C MET A 66 18.77 7.91 7.46
N ALA A 67 19.16 9.17 7.61
CA ALA A 67 18.88 9.96 8.80
C ALA A 67 17.35 10.16 8.97
N LEU A 68 16.64 10.45 7.88
CA LEU A 68 15.17 10.57 7.88
C LEU A 68 14.49 9.28 8.35
N PHE A 69 14.89 8.13 7.81
CA PHE A 69 14.35 6.83 8.20
C PHE A 69 14.65 6.50 9.67
N SER A 70 15.87 6.76 10.13
CA SER A 70 16.23 6.57 11.54
C SER A 70 15.40 7.44 12.48
N SER A 71 15.12 8.68 12.10
CA SER A 71 14.30 9.59 12.91
C SER A 71 12.81 9.21 12.87
N LEU A 72 12.34 8.58 11.78
CA LEU A 72 10.99 8.01 11.70
C LEU A 72 10.84 6.81 12.63
N ASP A 73 11.83 5.93 12.64
CA ASP A 73 11.87 4.72 13.48
C ASP A 73 11.89 5.09 14.98
N LYS A 74 12.52 6.18 15.33
CA LYS A 74 12.57 6.72 16.70
C LYS A 74 11.39 7.62 17.08
N GLU A 75 10.41 7.79 16.18
CA GLU A 75 9.27 8.70 16.38
C GLU A 75 9.66 10.17 16.63
N GLU A 76 10.87 10.58 16.21
CA GLU A 76 11.40 11.93 16.43
C GLU A 76 10.88 12.96 15.43
N ILE A 77 10.23 12.51 14.33
CA ILE A 77 9.73 13.38 13.27
C ILE A 77 8.23 13.57 13.37
N ASN A 78 7.79 14.80 13.17
CA ASN A 78 6.37 15.09 12.96
C ASN A 78 5.93 14.59 11.57
N LEU A 79 5.25 13.45 11.55
CA LEU A 79 4.73 12.82 10.34
C LEU A 79 3.86 13.75 9.48
N ALA A 80 3.19 14.74 10.08
CA ALA A 80 2.36 15.70 9.34
C ALA A 80 3.17 16.51 8.31
N ARG A 81 4.48 16.73 8.55
CA ARG A 81 5.35 17.41 7.60
C ARG A 81 5.75 16.55 6.41
N LEU A 82 5.84 15.24 6.60
CA LEU A 82 6.15 14.28 5.52
C LEU A 82 4.89 13.91 4.72
N ASN A 83 3.77 13.76 5.41
CA ASN A 83 2.47 13.40 4.83
C ASN A 83 1.72 14.64 4.29
N TYR A 84 2.46 15.64 3.81
CA TYR A 84 1.88 16.79 3.12
C TYR A 84 1.65 16.44 1.65
N ALA A 85 0.44 16.74 1.16
CA ALA A 85 0.04 16.39 -0.20
C ALA A 85 -0.70 17.53 -0.89
N THR A 86 -0.53 17.62 -2.20
CA THR A 86 -1.39 18.44 -3.07
C THR A 86 -2.50 17.56 -3.64
N VAL A 87 -3.76 17.96 -3.42
CA VAL A 87 -4.90 17.26 -4.02
C VAL A 87 -5.19 17.86 -5.40
N VAL A 88 -5.12 17.02 -6.42
CA VAL A 88 -5.50 17.36 -7.78
C VAL A 88 -6.76 16.63 -8.20
N LEU A 89 -7.56 17.27 -9.05
CA LEU A 89 -8.81 16.72 -9.55
C LEU A 89 -8.64 16.29 -11.01
N ILE A 90 -8.87 15.00 -11.29
CA ILE A 90 -8.83 14.44 -12.64
C ILE A 90 -10.25 14.13 -13.10
N LEU A 91 -10.58 14.51 -14.33
CA LEU A 91 -11.86 14.22 -14.96
C LEU A 91 -12.08 12.71 -15.08
N LYS A 92 -13.26 12.21 -14.65
CA LYS A 92 -13.72 10.84 -14.94
C LYS A 92 -14.31 10.73 -16.34
N GLU A 93 -14.88 11.81 -16.82
CA GLU A 93 -15.53 11.91 -18.14
C GLU A 93 -15.32 13.31 -18.74
N PRO A 94 -15.33 13.46 -20.06
CA PRO A 94 -15.21 14.76 -20.72
C PRO A 94 -16.34 15.71 -20.28
N ASN A 95 -16.02 17.02 -20.19
CA ASN A 95 -16.98 18.08 -19.87
C ASN A 95 -17.67 17.96 -18.50
N ALA A 96 -17.01 17.33 -17.53
CA ALA A 96 -17.54 17.24 -16.17
C ALA A 96 -17.63 18.61 -15.50
N ILE A 97 -18.84 18.98 -15.04
CA ILE A 97 -19.09 20.23 -14.29
C ILE A 97 -19.26 19.92 -12.79
N ASN A 98 -19.74 18.72 -12.44
CA ASN A 98 -20.02 18.34 -11.09
C ASN A 98 -18.80 17.65 -10.45
N LEU A 99 -18.45 18.00 -9.19
CA LEU A 99 -17.35 17.40 -8.42
C LEU A 99 -17.39 15.86 -8.35
N LYS A 100 -18.59 15.25 -8.32
CA LYS A 100 -18.75 13.78 -8.34
C LYS A 100 -18.16 13.11 -9.60
N LYS A 101 -17.96 13.90 -10.67
CA LYS A 101 -17.39 13.45 -11.94
C LYS A 101 -15.86 13.64 -12.01
N PHE A 102 -15.24 14.01 -10.91
CA PHE A 102 -13.79 14.09 -10.76
C PHE A 102 -13.30 12.98 -9.84
N ARG A 103 -12.05 12.57 -10.04
CA ARG A 103 -11.26 11.77 -9.09
C ARG A 103 -10.29 12.70 -8.39
N SER A 104 -10.32 12.72 -7.07
CA SER A 104 -9.26 13.35 -6.30
C SER A 104 -8.05 12.43 -6.24
N ILE A 105 -6.87 12.96 -6.56
CA ILE A 105 -5.60 12.25 -6.43
C ILE A 105 -4.72 13.09 -5.51
N SER A 106 -4.16 12.46 -4.48
CA SER A 106 -3.21 13.10 -3.56
C SER A 106 -1.79 12.87 -4.05
N LEU A 107 -1.09 13.95 -4.40
CA LEU A 107 0.31 13.94 -4.78
C LEU A 107 1.15 14.13 -3.52
N LEU A 108 1.69 13.03 -3.00
CA LEU A 108 2.59 12.98 -1.84
C LEU A 108 4.04 13.23 -2.26
N ASN A 109 4.86 13.75 -1.35
CA ASN A 109 6.29 13.86 -1.52
C ASN A 109 6.92 12.48 -1.74
N CYS A 110 7.94 12.39 -2.61
CA CYS A 110 8.60 11.12 -2.91
C CYS A 110 9.30 10.55 -1.68
N SER A 111 9.82 11.35 -0.77
CA SER A 111 10.37 10.89 0.50
C SER A 111 9.39 10.02 1.31
N PHE A 112 8.11 10.42 1.37
CA PHE A 112 7.07 9.61 2.01
C PHE A 112 6.73 8.35 1.22
N LYS A 113 6.70 8.45 -0.12
CA LYS A 113 6.48 7.30 -1.00
C LYS A 113 7.59 6.25 -0.87
N ILE A 114 8.87 6.69 -0.75
CA ILE A 114 10.03 5.81 -0.52
C ILE A 114 9.85 5.05 0.80
N PHE A 115 9.49 5.76 1.87
CA PHE A 115 9.22 5.13 3.17
C PHE A 115 8.10 4.09 3.07
N SER A 116 6.96 4.46 2.49
CA SER A 116 5.83 3.54 2.30
C SER A 116 6.20 2.33 1.43
N LYS A 117 7.03 2.51 0.39
CA LYS A 117 7.50 1.41 -0.47
C LYS A 117 8.43 0.46 0.29
N ALA A 118 9.37 0.99 1.10
CA ALA A 118 10.26 0.18 1.91
C ALA A 118 9.49 -0.66 2.95
N LEU A 119 8.50 -0.06 3.62
CA LEU A 119 7.58 -0.79 4.51
C LEU A 119 6.81 -1.88 3.77
N ASN A 120 6.25 -1.55 2.60
CA ASN A 120 5.51 -2.51 1.78
C ASN A 120 6.40 -3.70 1.38
N ASN A 121 7.65 -3.45 1.00
CA ASN A 121 8.61 -4.51 0.61
C ASN A 121 8.92 -5.49 1.77
N ARG A 122 8.82 -5.03 3.02
CA ARG A 122 8.91 -5.90 4.20
C ARG A 122 7.61 -6.69 4.42
N LEU A 123 6.47 -5.98 4.41
CA LEU A 123 5.16 -6.56 4.71
C LEU A 123 4.76 -7.63 3.69
N ILE A 124 5.05 -7.45 2.40
CA ILE A 124 4.66 -8.38 1.36
C ILE A 124 5.18 -9.80 1.60
N LYS A 125 6.31 -9.95 2.29
CA LYS A 125 6.92 -11.25 2.60
C LYS A 125 6.06 -12.10 3.53
N VAL A 126 5.20 -11.47 4.33
CA VAL A 126 4.34 -12.15 5.31
C VAL A 126 2.84 -12.07 4.94
N CYS A 127 2.48 -11.19 4.00
CA CYS A 127 1.09 -10.93 3.62
C CYS A 127 0.35 -12.17 3.12
N ASP A 128 0.98 -12.99 2.28
CA ASP A 128 0.32 -14.15 1.68
C ASP A 128 -0.17 -15.16 2.71
N ARG A 129 0.53 -15.27 3.82
CA ARG A 129 0.18 -16.17 4.92
C ARG A 129 -0.83 -15.54 5.87
N LEU A 130 -0.63 -14.26 6.20
CA LEU A 130 -1.46 -13.55 7.18
C LEU A 130 -2.83 -13.13 6.65
N ILE A 131 -2.92 -12.92 5.34
CA ILE A 131 -4.14 -12.43 4.71
C ILE A 131 -4.93 -13.61 4.17
N ALA A 132 -6.18 -13.73 4.63
CA ALA A 132 -7.06 -14.81 4.22
C ALA A 132 -7.09 -15.01 2.69
N PRO A 133 -7.11 -16.26 2.19
CA PRO A 133 -7.09 -16.53 0.73
C PRO A 133 -8.23 -15.86 -0.03
N ASN A 134 -9.31 -15.51 0.67
CA ASN A 134 -10.46 -14.82 0.07
C ASN A 134 -10.28 -13.30 -0.09
N GLN A 135 -9.24 -12.68 0.40
CA GLN A 135 -8.89 -11.30 0.09
C GLN A 135 -8.00 -11.27 -1.17
N THR A 136 -8.52 -10.73 -2.26
CA THR A 136 -7.78 -10.69 -3.54
C THR A 136 -7.30 -9.28 -3.90
N ASP A 137 -7.96 -8.25 -3.38
CA ASP A 137 -7.62 -6.87 -3.72
C ASP A 137 -6.31 -6.45 -3.07
N PHE A 138 -5.45 -5.80 -3.86
CA PHE A 138 -4.16 -5.23 -3.43
C PHE A 138 -3.10 -6.24 -2.96
N ILE A 139 -3.31 -7.53 -3.18
CA ILE A 139 -2.32 -8.57 -2.89
C ILE A 139 -1.71 -9.05 -4.21
N GLU A 140 -0.38 -9.01 -4.29
CA GLU A 140 0.36 -9.45 -5.47
C GLU A 140 0.09 -10.93 -5.75
N GLY A 141 -0.14 -11.27 -7.03
CA GLY A 141 -0.43 -12.64 -7.45
C GLY A 141 -1.87 -13.11 -7.24
N ARG A 142 -2.74 -12.30 -6.61
CA ARG A 142 -4.17 -12.62 -6.45
C ARG A 142 -5.02 -11.81 -7.43
N PHE A 143 -5.98 -12.48 -8.07
CA PHE A 143 -6.80 -11.86 -9.12
C PHE A 143 -8.25 -11.67 -8.67
N ILE A 144 -8.77 -10.46 -8.81
CA ILE A 144 -10.16 -10.11 -8.51
C ILE A 144 -11.13 -10.98 -9.31
N LEU A 145 -10.78 -11.34 -10.56
CA LEU A 145 -11.62 -12.14 -11.43
C LEU A 145 -11.93 -13.55 -10.86
N GLU A 146 -11.05 -14.13 -10.07
CA GLU A 146 -11.30 -15.41 -9.40
C GLU A 146 -12.48 -15.30 -8.43
N ARG A 147 -12.62 -14.16 -7.76
CA ARG A 147 -13.75 -13.91 -6.85
C ARG A 147 -15.03 -13.61 -7.56
N VAL A 148 -14.96 -12.87 -8.65
CA VAL A 148 -16.12 -12.61 -9.50
C VAL A 148 -16.64 -13.94 -10.07
N GLY A 149 -15.72 -14.83 -10.50
CA GLY A 149 -16.06 -16.17 -10.96
C GLY A 149 -16.74 -17.02 -9.88
N ALA A 150 -16.14 -17.10 -8.69
CA ALA A 150 -16.70 -17.84 -7.57
C ALA A 150 -18.08 -17.30 -7.14
N ALA A 151 -18.23 -15.97 -7.05
CA ALA A 151 -19.54 -15.37 -6.76
C ALA A 151 -20.59 -15.71 -7.82
N HIS A 152 -20.21 -15.68 -9.10
CA HIS A 152 -21.09 -16.01 -10.21
C HIS A 152 -21.52 -17.49 -10.15
N GLU A 153 -20.60 -18.41 -9.85
CA GLU A 153 -20.91 -19.84 -9.68
C GLU A 153 -21.90 -20.07 -8.53
N ILE A 154 -21.68 -19.44 -7.37
CA ILE A 154 -22.58 -19.54 -6.22
C ILE A 154 -23.99 -19.02 -6.60
N ILE A 155 -24.08 -17.85 -7.22
CA ILE A 155 -25.36 -17.28 -7.66
C ILE A 155 -26.06 -18.22 -8.64
N HIS A 156 -25.33 -18.77 -9.60
CA HIS A 156 -25.88 -19.71 -10.58
C HIS A 156 -26.40 -21.00 -9.92
N GLU A 157 -25.69 -21.53 -8.92
CA GLU A 157 -26.09 -22.72 -8.17
C GLU A 157 -27.36 -22.47 -7.35
N VAL A 158 -27.43 -21.36 -6.61
CA VAL A 158 -28.63 -20.95 -5.85
C VAL A 158 -29.85 -20.80 -6.76
N LEU A 159 -29.68 -20.16 -7.93
CA LEU A 159 -30.77 -20.00 -8.90
C LEU A 159 -31.21 -21.34 -9.50
N ARG A 160 -30.26 -22.23 -9.80
CA ARG A 160 -30.54 -23.56 -10.35
C ARG A 160 -31.30 -24.45 -9.37
N ASN A 161 -30.91 -24.41 -8.09
CA ASN A 161 -31.52 -25.22 -7.05
C ASN A 161 -32.79 -24.59 -6.46
N LYS A 162 -33.16 -23.36 -6.87
CA LYS A 162 -34.31 -22.61 -6.34
C LYS A 162 -34.24 -22.43 -4.81
N GLU A 163 -33.02 -22.29 -4.28
CA GLU A 163 -32.78 -22.05 -2.86
C GLU A 163 -33.01 -20.57 -2.53
N ASN A 164 -33.47 -20.31 -1.29
CA ASN A 164 -33.58 -18.96 -0.78
C ASN A 164 -32.17 -18.50 -0.34
N GLY A 165 -31.47 -17.79 -1.23
CA GLY A 165 -30.18 -17.17 -0.91
C GLY A 165 -30.36 -15.72 -0.48
N ILE A 166 -29.57 -15.29 0.47
CA ILE A 166 -29.39 -13.86 0.80
C ILE A 166 -28.07 -13.44 0.10
N ILE A 167 -28.18 -12.54 -0.87
CA ILE A 167 -27.03 -11.92 -1.55
C ILE A 167 -26.78 -10.55 -0.92
#